data_d55f4696bfcd580ae8ed4c263aa1c800
#
_entry.id   d55f4696bfcd580ae8ed4c263aa1c800
#
_cell.length_a   1.000
_cell.length_b   1.000
_cell.length_c   1.000
_cell.angle_alpha   90.00
_cell.angle_beta   90.00
_cell.angle_gamma   90.00
#
_symmetry.space_group_name_H-M   'P 1'
#
loop_
_entity.id
_entity.type
_entity.pdbx_description
1 polymer ?
#
loop_
_entity_poly.entity_id
_entity_poly.type
_entity_poly.pdbx_seq_one_letter_code
_entity_poly.pdbx_strand_id
1 'polypeptide(L)'
;YSDKAVAPSPVKAPISPFTPKELDEEGIEKQISDIAQSAFLAKCAGYDGVEIMGSEGYLINQFLVKHTNKRTDSWGGSYNNRIKFPIEIVKRVREKVGKNFLIIYRLSIIDLIPNGSSWEEVIILAKEIEKAGANILNSGIGWHEARIPTIATSVPKKAFSWITKKLYGNVSIPIIASNRIN
;
A
#
# COMPACT_ATOMS: atom_id res chain seq x y z
N TYR A 1 -0.30 -12.56 -16.69
CA TYR A 1 -0.21 -13.14 -15.34
C TYR A 1 1.03 -14.04 -15.26
N SER A 2 1.74 -14.04 -14.13
CA SER A 2 2.94 -14.85 -13.91
C SER A 2 2.63 -16.01 -12.98
N ASP A 3 3.11 -17.19 -13.33
CA ASP A 3 3.13 -18.38 -12.47
C ASP A 3 4.12 -18.25 -11.29
N LYS A 4 4.98 -17.22 -11.33
CA LYS A 4 5.95 -16.86 -10.27
C LYS A 4 5.42 -15.76 -9.33
N ALA A 5 4.12 -15.48 -9.34
CA ALA A 5 3.53 -14.49 -8.44
C ALA A 5 3.75 -14.89 -6.97
N VAL A 6 4.03 -13.88 -6.13
CA VAL A 6 4.22 -14.04 -4.69
C VAL A 6 3.21 -13.21 -3.92
N ALA A 7 2.90 -13.62 -2.69
CA ALA A 7 1.93 -12.95 -1.82
C ALA A 7 2.25 -13.25 -0.34
N PRO A 8 1.61 -12.53 0.62
CA PRO A 8 1.74 -12.87 2.05
C PRO A 8 1.21 -14.26 2.37
N SER A 9 0.21 -14.75 1.64
CA SER A 9 -0.35 -16.11 1.79
C SER A 9 -0.87 -16.62 0.45
N PRO A 10 -1.01 -17.94 0.23
CA PRO A 10 -1.36 -18.52 -1.05
C PRO A 10 -2.87 -18.40 -1.36
N VAL A 11 -3.39 -17.18 -1.29
CA VAL A 11 -4.78 -16.85 -1.59
C VAL A 11 -4.90 -16.49 -3.06
N LYS A 12 -5.61 -17.32 -3.82
CA LYS A 12 -5.81 -17.10 -5.25
C LYS A 12 -6.76 -15.92 -5.48
N ALA A 13 -6.32 -14.94 -6.26
CA ALA A 13 -7.17 -13.83 -6.69
C ALA A 13 -8.19 -14.30 -7.75
N PRO A 14 -9.45 -13.82 -7.72
CA PRO A 14 -10.48 -14.20 -8.70
C PRO A 14 -10.09 -13.93 -10.15
N ILE A 15 -9.26 -12.91 -10.37
CA ILE A 15 -8.79 -12.47 -11.69
C ILE A 15 -7.52 -13.19 -12.17
N SER A 16 -6.91 -14.05 -11.34
CA SER A 16 -5.67 -14.76 -11.67
C SER A 16 -5.92 -16.25 -11.92
N PRO A 17 -5.33 -16.86 -12.96
CA PRO A 17 -5.38 -18.31 -13.14
C PRO A 17 -4.48 -19.06 -12.13
N PHE A 18 -3.47 -18.38 -11.55
CA PHE A 18 -2.49 -18.99 -10.67
C PHE A 18 -2.72 -18.62 -9.20
N THR A 19 -2.38 -19.57 -8.30
CA THR A 19 -2.25 -19.30 -6.87
C THR A 19 -0.83 -18.78 -6.61
N PRO A 20 -0.65 -17.65 -5.92
CA PRO A 20 0.66 -17.12 -5.63
C PRO A 20 1.41 -18.02 -4.63
N LYS A 21 2.74 -18.01 -4.69
CA LYS A 21 3.59 -18.61 -3.66
C LYS A 21 3.61 -17.69 -2.42
N GLU A 22 3.45 -18.29 -1.24
CA GLU A 22 3.65 -17.56 0.01
C GLU A 22 5.14 -17.18 0.15
N LEU A 23 5.38 -15.92 0.52
CA LEU A 23 6.73 -15.45 0.84
C LEU A 23 7.15 -16.01 2.21
N ASP A 24 8.33 -16.61 2.25
CA ASP A 24 9.06 -16.87 3.50
C ASP A 24 9.74 -15.58 4.01
N GLU A 25 10.41 -15.64 5.15
CA GLU A 25 11.04 -14.48 5.76
C GLU A 25 12.15 -13.89 4.89
N GLU A 26 12.94 -14.74 4.25
CA GLU A 26 13.99 -14.31 3.29
C GLU A 26 13.37 -13.63 2.07
N GLY A 27 12.28 -14.18 1.54
CA GLY A 27 11.53 -13.59 0.44
C GLY A 27 10.92 -12.23 0.79
N ILE A 28 10.41 -12.06 2.01
CA ILE A 28 9.91 -10.76 2.50
C ILE A 28 11.03 -9.74 2.58
N GLU A 29 12.16 -10.08 3.20
CA GLU A 29 13.32 -9.20 3.31
C GLU A 29 13.88 -8.85 1.92
N LYS A 30 13.91 -9.81 1.02
CA LYS A 30 14.28 -9.58 -0.38
C LYS A 30 13.35 -8.56 -1.05
N GLN A 31 12.02 -8.67 -0.90
CA GLN A 31 11.08 -7.70 -1.47
C GLN A 31 11.30 -6.29 -0.91
N ILE A 32 11.51 -6.16 0.40
CA ILE A 32 11.82 -4.87 1.04
C ILE A 32 13.10 -4.27 0.45
N SER A 33 14.14 -5.07 0.33
CA SER A 33 15.43 -4.66 -0.22
C SER A 33 15.34 -4.26 -1.70
N ASP A 34 14.63 -5.04 -2.51
CA ASP A 34 14.45 -4.78 -3.95
C ASP A 34 13.66 -3.48 -4.19
N ILE A 35 12.62 -3.22 -3.41
CA ILE A 35 11.85 -1.96 -3.49
C ILE A 35 12.73 -0.76 -3.11
N ALA A 36 13.51 -0.88 -2.03
CA ALA A 36 14.43 0.17 -1.63
C ALA A 36 15.54 0.40 -2.67
N GLN A 37 16.05 -0.67 -3.29
CA GLN A 37 17.03 -0.57 -4.38
C GLN A 37 16.41 0.10 -5.62
N SER A 38 15.15 -0.21 -5.96
CA SER A 38 14.45 0.43 -7.07
C SER A 38 14.31 1.93 -6.87
N ALA A 39 13.98 2.38 -5.66
CA ALA A 39 13.92 3.80 -5.31
C ALA A 39 15.29 4.49 -5.43
N PHE A 40 16.37 3.80 -5.01
CA PHE A 40 17.73 4.31 -5.17
C PHE A 40 18.12 4.44 -6.64
N LEU A 41 17.79 3.47 -7.48
CA LEU A 41 18.04 3.53 -8.92
C LEU A 41 17.28 4.67 -9.59
N ALA A 42 16.01 4.91 -9.17
CA ALA A 42 15.25 6.07 -9.64
C ALA A 42 15.97 7.38 -9.27
N LYS A 43 16.47 7.52 -8.05
CA LYS A 43 17.27 8.67 -7.64
C LYS A 43 18.54 8.84 -8.50
N CYS A 44 19.26 7.75 -8.76
CA CYS A 44 20.45 7.80 -9.63
C CYS A 44 20.12 8.18 -11.07
N ALA A 45 18.92 7.84 -11.54
CA ALA A 45 18.41 8.21 -12.86
C ALA A 45 17.92 9.67 -12.95
N GLY A 46 17.96 10.44 -11.84
CA GLY A 46 17.61 11.85 -11.82
C GLY A 46 16.16 12.17 -11.52
N TYR A 47 15.38 11.18 -11.00
CA TYR A 47 14.02 11.46 -10.50
C TYR A 47 14.07 12.22 -9.18
N ASP A 48 13.07 13.06 -8.91
CA ASP A 48 12.91 13.84 -7.68
C ASP A 48 12.27 13.02 -6.55
N GLY A 49 11.59 11.93 -6.88
CA GLY A 49 10.90 11.08 -5.92
C GLY A 49 10.33 9.81 -6.52
N VAL A 50 9.71 9.01 -5.66
CA VAL A 50 9.00 7.77 -6.01
C VAL A 50 7.66 7.69 -5.29
N GLU A 51 6.70 7.00 -5.90
CA GLU A 51 5.47 6.58 -5.21
C GLU A 51 5.56 5.09 -4.86
N ILE A 52 5.37 4.77 -3.58
CA ILE A 52 5.27 3.40 -3.07
C ILE A 52 3.81 2.97 -3.11
N MET A 53 3.51 1.92 -3.88
CA MET A 53 2.15 1.43 -4.11
C MET A 53 1.67 0.57 -2.94
N GLY A 54 1.08 1.19 -1.93
CA GLY A 54 0.53 0.52 -0.74
C GLY A 54 -0.99 0.30 -0.77
N SER A 55 -1.63 0.28 -1.93
CA SER A 55 -3.08 0.25 -2.08
C SER A 55 -3.57 -0.71 -3.17
N GLU A 56 -4.90 -0.76 -3.35
CA GLU A 56 -5.61 -1.34 -4.50
C GLU A 56 -5.44 -2.85 -4.69
N GLY A 57 -5.03 -3.58 -3.63
CA GLY A 57 -4.86 -5.04 -3.68
C GLY A 57 -3.51 -5.51 -4.21
N TYR A 58 -2.55 -4.60 -4.42
CA TYR A 58 -1.18 -4.98 -4.76
C TYR A 58 -0.41 -5.52 -3.54
N LEU A 59 0.79 -6.04 -3.74
CA LEU A 59 1.56 -6.81 -2.76
C LEU A 59 1.58 -6.19 -1.36
N ILE A 60 1.87 -4.89 -1.25
CA ILE A 60 1.94 -4.22 0.06
C ILE A 60 0.56 -4.19 0.74
N ASN A 61 -0.50 -3.88 0.01
CA ASN A 61 -1.87 -3.86 0.54
C ASN A 61 -2.34 -5.28 0.94
N GLN A 62 -1.87 -6.32 0.25
CA GLN A 62 -2.17 -7.71 0.59
C GLN A 62 -1.63 -8.10 1.97
N PHE A 63 -0.50 -7.55 2.41
CA PHE A 63 0.00 -7.75 3.78
C PHE A 63 -0.90 -7.11 4.84
N LEU A 64 -1.54 -5.98 4.52
CA LEU A 64 -2.34 -5.19 5.46
C LEU A 64 -3.67 -5.85 5.83
N VAL A 65 -4.35 -6.48 4.88
CA VAL A 65 -5.74 -6.91 5.05
C VAL A 65 -5.86 -8.39 5.44
N LYS A 66 -6.79 -8.70 6.34
CA LYS A 66 -7.10 -10.08 6.74
C LYS A 66 -7.67 -10.92 5.59
N HIS A 67 -8.16 -10.27 4.53
CA HIS A 67 -8.66 -10.94 3.34
C HIS A 67 -7.58 -11.82 2.69
N THR A 68 -6.37 -11.30 2.54
CA THR A 68 -5.25 -11.97 1.87
C THR A 68 -4.12 -12.40 2.79
N ASN A 69 -3.93 -11.75 3.94
CA ASN A 69 -2.90 -12.13 4.90
C ASN A 69 -3.46 -13.13 5.93
N LYS A 70 -3.14 -14.41 5.74
CA LYS A 70 -3.51 -15.52 6.63
C LYS A 70 -2.34 -16.01 7.49
N ARG A 71 -1.22 -15.27 7.51
CA ARG A 71 -0.02 -15.62 8.26
C ARG A 71 -0.26 -15.60 9.75
N THR A 72 0.48 -16.45 10.47
CA THR A 72 0.48 -16.53 11.94
C THR A 72 1.81 -16.14 12.57
N ASP A 73 2.79 -15.75 11.74
CA ASP A 73 4.10 -15.30 12.16
C ASP A 73 4.15 -13.79 12.46
N SER A 74 5.37 -13.24 12.55
CA SER A 74 5.61 -11.82 12.84
C SER A 74 5.13 -10.84 11.74
N TRP A 75 4.67 -11.34 10.59
CA TRP A 75 4.18 -10.57 9.44
C TRP A 75 2.66 -10.69 9.26
N GLY A 76 1.96 -11.41 10.15
CA GLY A 76 0.53 -11.66 10.07
C GLY A 76 -0.18 -11.66 11.43
N GLY A 77 -1.46 -12.04 11.43
CA GLY A 77 -2.31 -12.04 12.63
C GLY A 77 -2.70 -10.64 13.10
N SER A 78 -2.02 -10.10 14.11
CA SER A 78 -2.32 -8.77 14.67
C SER A 78 -2.07 -7.66 13.65
N TYR A 79 -2.79 -6.53 13.79
CA TYR A 79 -2.58 -5.40 12.91
C TYR A 79 -1.15 -4.86 12.99
N ASN A 80 -0.59 -4.81 14.18
CA ASN A 80 0.81 -4.39 14.38
C ASN A 80 1.81 -5.25 13.60
N ASN A 81 1.55 -6.53 13.43
CA ASN A 81 2.37 -7.40 12.58
C ASN A 81 2.13 -7.12 11.10
N ARG A 82 0.86 -6.96 10.69
CA ARG A 82 0.50 -6.75 9.28
C ARG A 82 1.04 -5.43 8.70
N ILE A 83 1.17 -4.38 9.53
CA ILE A 83 1.72 -3.08 9.11
C ILE A 83 3.26 -3.03 9.08
N LYS A 84 3.97 -4.04 9.58
CA LYS A 84 5.43 -4.05 9.54
C LYS A 84 5.98 -3.95 8.12
N PHE A 85 5.41 -4.71 7.19
CA PHE A 85 5.92 -4.77 5.81
C PHE A 85 5.96 -3.39 5.15
N PRO A 86 4.86 -2.61 5.04
CA PRO A 86 4.90 -1.26 4.50
C PRO A 86 5.80 -0.30 5.28
N ILE A 87 5.84 -0.40 6.60
CA ILE A 87 6.68 0.48 7.43
C ILE A 87 8.16 0.22 7.14
N GLU A 88 8.59 -1.04 7.11
CA GLU A 88 9.98 -1.39 6.82
C GLU A 88 10.39 -1.01 5.38
N ILE A 89 9.48 -1.12 4.42
CA ILE A 89 9.72 -0.62 3.05
C ILE A 89 10.01 0.88 3.07
N VAL A 90 9.12 1.69 3.67
CA VAL A 90 9.29 3.16 3.70
C VAL A 90 10.57 3.56 4.43
N LYS A 91 10.87 2.94 5.57
CA LYS A 91 12.13 3.17 6.32
C LYS A 91 13.35 2.87 5.46
N ARG A 92 13.40 1.66 4.86
CA ARG A 92 14.52 1.21 4.05
C ARG A 92 14.71 2.08 2.80
N VAL A 93 13.61 2.51 2.17
CA VAL A 93 13.66 3.47 1.06
C VAL A 93 14.24 4.80 1.57
N ARG A 94 13.74 5.34 2.68
CA ARG A 94 14.22 6.61 3.23
C ARG A 94 15.70 6.57 3.58
N GLU A 95 16.16 5.50 4.22
CA GLU A 95 17.58 5.30 4.52
C GLU A 95 18.44 5.33 3.25
N LYS A 96 17.97 4.67 2.20
CA LYS A 96 18.73 4.50 0.97
C LYS A 96 18.76 5.74 0.08
N VAL A 97 17.66 6.50 0.01
CA VAL A 97 17.55 7.68 -0.85
C VAL A 97 17.91 8.99 -0.12
N GLY A 98 17.97 8.98 1.21
CA GLY A 98 18.25 10.17 2.01
C GLY A 98 17.04 11.12 2.15
N LYS A 99 17.18 12.16 2.97
CA LYS A 99 16.08 13.03 3.40
C LYS A 99 15.51 13.97 2.31
N ASN A 100 16.29 14.27 1.29
CA ASN A 100 15.91 15.25 0.26
C ASN A 100 15.17 14.64 -0.94
N PHE A 101 15.01 13.32 -0.99
CA PHE A 101 14.28 12.63 -2.06
C PHE A 101 12.82 12.45 -1.66
N LEU A 102 11.87 12.76 -2.55
CA LEU A 102 10.45 12.70 -2.27
C LEU A 102 9.97 11.24 -2.20
N ILE A 103 9.28 10.88 -1.13
CA ILE A 103 8.59 9.61 -0.98
C ILE A 103 7.10 9.87 -0.85
N ILE A 104 6.32 9.45 -1.83
CA ILE A 104 4.88 9.42 -1.79
C ILE A 104 4.47 8.00 -1.42
N TYR A 105 3.55 7.84 -0.48
CA TYR A 105 2.97 6.53 -0.19
C TYR A 105 1.50 6.53 -0.62
N ARG A 106 1.15 5.61 -1.52
CA ARG A 106 -0.24 5.43 -1.93
C ARG A 106 -0.94 4.55 -0.92
N LEU A 107 -1.74 5.19 -0.09
CA LEU A 107 -2.46 4.59 1.04
C LEU A 107 -3.85 4.13 0.61
N SER A 108 -4.19 2.85 0.80
CA SER A 108 -5.58 2.41 0.67
C SER A 108 -6.40 2.97 1.83
N ILE A 109 -7.21 3.98 1.54
CA ILE A 109 -8.05 4.61 2.57
C ILE A 109 -9.43 3.96 2.69
N ILE A 110 -9.82 3.17 1.69
CA ILE A 110 -10.99 2.30 1.71
C ILE A 110 -10.79 1.16 0.71
N ASP A 111 -10.84 -0.08 1.18
CA ASP A 111 -10.56 -1.25 0.33
C ASP A 111 -11.78 -1.70 -0.51
N LEU A 112 -13.00 -1.50 -0.03
CA LEU A 112 -14.27 -1.93 -0.67
C LEU A 112 -14.38 -3.44 -0.90
N ILE A 113 -13.72 -4.22 -0.05
CA ILE A 113 -13.75 -5.69 -0.04
C ILE A 113 -14.10 -6.20 1.37
N PRO A 114 -14.61 -7.45 1.49
CA PRO A 114 -14.79 -8.10 2.79
C PRO A 114 -13.43 -8.25 3.53
N ASN A 115 -13.43 -8.03 4.84
CA ASN A 115 -12.22 -8.11 5.68
C ASN A 115 -11.05 -7.23 5.21
N GLY A 116 -11.36 -6.10 4.57
CA GLY A 116 -10.43 -5.01 4.32
C GLY A 116 -10.05 -4.28 5.61
N SER A 117 -9.25 -3.22 5.48
CA SER A 117 -8.81 -2.40 6.62
C SER A 117 -9.98 -1.61 7.22
N SER A 118 -10.04 -1.56 8.55
CA SER A 118 -10.96 -0.63 9.25
C SER A 118 -10.44 0.81 9.16
N TRP A 119 -11.31 1.77 9.46
CA TRP A 119 -10.91 3.18 9.47
C TRP A 119 -9.80 3.45 10.51
N GLU A 120 -9.90 2.85 11.69
CA GLU A 120 -8.89 2.95 12.76
C GLU A 120 -7.55 2.38 12.30
N GLU A 121 -7.56 1.24 11.61
CA GLU A 121 -6.37 0.64 11.01
C GLU A 121 -5.74 1.58 9.96
N VAL A 122 -6.55 2.22 9.11
CA VAL A 122 -6.06 3.21 8.12
C VAL A 122 -5.36 4.38 8.80
N ILE A 123 -5.92 4.93 9.88
CA ILE A 123 -5.33 6.05 10.61
C ILE A 123 -4.01 5.65 11.27
N ILE A 124 -3.95 4.45 11.88
CA ILE A 124 -2.71 3.94 12.48
C ILE A 124 -1.62 3.83 11.41
N LEU A 125 -1.95 3.20 10.27
CA LEU A 125 -0.99 3.06 9.17
C LEU A 125 -0.52 4.41 8.64
N ALA A 126 -1.44 5.36 8.39
CA ALA A 126 -1.10 6.69 7.89
C ALA A 126 -0.06 7.38 8.78
N LYS A 127 -0.24 7.33 10.10
CA LYS A 127 0.69 7.91 11.09
C LYS A 127 2.03 7.17 11.11
N GLU A 128 2.03 5.85 11.03
CA GLU A 128 3.27 5.08 11.04
C GLU A 128 4.08 5.25 9.73
N ILE A 129 3.41 5.40 8.60
CA ILE A 129 4.04 5.71 7.30
C ILE A 129 4.66 7.11 7.30
N GLU A 130 3.98 8.11 7.88
CA GLU A 130 4.53 9.44 8.10
C GLU A 130 5.79 9.38 8.96
N LYS A 131 5.75 8.70 10.12
CA LYS A 131 6.91 8.49 11.01
C LYS A 131 8.05 7.74 10.33
N ALA A 132 7.75 6.80 9.45
CA ALA A 132 8.73 6.04 8.68
C ALA A 132 9.45 6.90 7.63
N GLY A 133 8.95 8.10 7.33
CA GLY A 133 9.62 9.08 6.49
C GLY A 133 8.98 9.35 5.12
N ALA A 134 7.71 9.00 4.91
CA ALA A 134 6.96 9.47 3.74
C ALA A 134 6.75 11.00 3.83
N ASN A 135 6.75 11.66 2.67
CA ASN A 135 6.54 13.10 2.56
C ASN A 135 5.10 13.46 2.21
N ILE A 136 4.40 12.56 1.51
CA ILE A 136 3.04 12.78 1.01
C ILE A 136 2.28 11.46 1.09
N LEU A 137 1.00 11.51 1.44
CA LEU A 137 0.08 10.40 1.25
C LEU A 137 -0.77 10.65 -0.01
N ASN A 138 -0.84 9.65 -0.90
CA ASN A 138 -1.77 9.66 -2.02
C ASN A 138 -2.92 8.70 -1.73
N SER A 139 -4.17 9.15 -1.81
CA SER A 139 -5.32 8.31 -1.47
C SER A 139 -5.61 7.26 -2.54
N GLY A 140 -5.60 5.98 -2.17
CA GLY A 140 -6.06 4.86 -2.99
C GLY A 140 -7.49 4.46 -2.59
N ILE A 141 -8.34 4.18 -3.56
CA ILE A 141 -9.76 3.86 -3.36
C ILE A 141 -10.09 2.52 -4.02
N GLY A 142 -10.43 1.54 -3.19
CA GLY A 142 -10.91 0.24 -3.64
C GLY A 142 -9.81 -0.67 -4.20
N TRP A 143 -10.08 -1.96 -4.15
CA TRP A 143 -9.28 -2.98 -4.82
C TRP A 143 -9.76 -3.17 -6.25
N HIS A 144 -8.86 -3.59 -7.16
CA HIS A 144 -9.32 -3.93 -8.51
C HIS A 144 -10.26 -5.14 -8.56
N GLU A 145 -10.29 -5.96 -7.53
CA GLU A 145 -11.23 -7.06 -7.38
C GLU A 145 -12.57 -6.63 -6.75
N ALA A 146 -12.65 -5.39 -6.27
CA ALA A 146 -13.88 -4.86 -5.71
C ALA A 146 -14.94 -4.74 -6.81
N ARG A 147 -16.16 -5.19 -6.49
CA ARG A 147 -17.31 -5.09 -7.41
C ARG A 147 -17.86 -3.67 -7.53
N ILE A 148 -17.39 -2.75 -6.68
CA ILE A 148 -17.77 -1.34 -6.66
C ILE A 148 -16.80 -0.57 -7.54
N PRO A 149 -17.24 0.02 -8.65
CA PRO A 149 -16.36 0.79 -9.53
C PRO A 149 -15.93 2.08 -8.83
N THR A 150 -14.66 2.46 -8.98
CA THR A 150 -14.09 3.66 -8.34
C THR A 150 -13.53 4.68 -9.34
N ILE A 151 -13.16 4.24 -10.55
CA ILE A 151 -12.54 5.07 -11.58
C ILE A 151 -13.29 5.09 -12.92
N ALA A 152 -14.28 4.22 -13.11
CA ALA A 152 -15.04 4.13 -14.35
C ALA A 152 -15.78 5.46 -14.65
N THR A 153 -16.06 5.74 -15.91
CA THR A 153 -16.76 6.95 -16.33
C THR A 153 -18.16 7.10 -15.70
N SER A 154 -18.81 5.97 -15.40
CA SER A 154 -20.09 5.91 -14.69
C SER A 154 -20.04 6.37 -13.24
N VAL A 155 -18.84 6.41 -12.63
CA VAL A 155 -18.68 6.91 -11.25
C VAL A 155 -18.79 8.42 -11.24
N PRO A 156 -19.67 9.03 -10.41
CA PRO A 156 -19.79 10.48 -10.32
C PRO A 156 -18.45 11.15 -9.96
N LYS A 157 -18.26 12.35 -10.47
CA LYS A 157 -17.13 13.18 -10.08
C LYS A 157 -17.11 13.39 -8.58
N LYS A 158 -15.93 13.29 -7.95
CA LYS A 158 -15.70 13.46 -6.50
C LYS A 158 -16.44 12.46 -5.60
N ALA A 159 -16.91 11.32 -6.14
CA ALA A 159 -17.69 10.34 -5.39
C ALA A 159 -17.00 9.87 -4.09
N PHE A 160 -15.67 9.84 -4.07
CA PHE A 160 -14.86 9.38 -2.93
C PHE A 160 -14.08 10.49 -2.22
N SER A 161 -14.28 11.77 -2.57
CA SER A 161 -13.55 12.88 -1.94
C SER A 161 -13.82 13.00 -0.43
N TRP A 162 -14.98 12.54 0.02
CA TRP A 162 -15.36 12.55 1.41
C TRP A 162 -14.43 11.73 2.32
N ILE A 163 -13.91 10.59 1.82
CA ILE A 163 -13.02 9.74 2.62
C ILE A 163 -11.62 10.37 2.72
N THR A 164 -11.13 11.00 1.65
CA THR A 164 -9.89 11.78 1.71
C THR A 164 -10.03 12.97 2.66
N LYS A 165 -11.17 13.67 2.64
CA LYS A 165 -11.47 14.74 3.59
C LYS A 165 -11.47 14.23 5.04
N LYS A 166 -11.98 13.01 5.28
CA LYS A 166 -11.99 12.38 6.61
C LYS A 166 -10.57 12.08 7.12
N LEU A 167 -9.62 11.81 6.21
CA LEU A 167 -8.20 11.59 6.57
C LEU A 167 -7.49 12.90 6.94
N TYR A 168 -7.92 14.03 6.37
CA TYR A 168 -7.33 15.34 6.62
C TYR A 168 -7.32 15.67 8.11
N GLY A 169 -6.18 16.19 8.60
CA GLY A 169 -5.98 16.50 10.02
C GLY A 169 -5.54 15.31 10.90
N ASN A 170 -5.46 14.09 10.36
CA ASN A 170 -4.96 12.93 11.10
C ASN A 170 -3.44 12.73 10.96
N VAL A 171 -2.83 13.36 9.96
CA VAL A 171 -1.38 13.39 9.69
C VAL A 171 -0.95 14.83 9.43
N SER A 172 0.35 15.12 9.55
CA SER A 172 0.90 16.46 9.31
C SER A 172 1.39 16.66 7.87
N ILE A 173 1.66 15.56 7.14
CA ILE A 173 2.10 15.62 5.75
C ILE A 173 0.92 15.84 4.78
N PRO A 174 1.18 16.42 3.59
CA PRO A 174 0.17 16.64 2.56
C PRO A 174 -0.53 15.34 2.12
N ILE A 175 -1.81 15.48 1.72
CA ILE A 175 -2.63 14.38 1.21
C ILE A 175 -3.10 14.73 -0.20
N ILE A 176 -2.87 13.83 -1.15
CA ILE A 176 -3.38 13.91 -2.52
C ILE A 176 -4.72 13.15 -2.58
N ALA A 177 -5.76 13.85 -3.05
CA ALA A 177 -7.04 13.20 -3.37
C ALA A 177 -7.00 12.60 -4.78
N SER A 178 -7.51 11.39 -4.93
CA SER A 178 -7.57 10.67 -6.21
C SER A 178 -8.97 10.15 -6.51
N ASN A 179 -9.12 9.40 -7.60
CA ASN A 179 -10.35 8.76 -8.07
C ASN A 179 -11.49 9.72 -8.42
N ARG A 180 -11.61 10.02 -9.71
CA ARG A 180 -12.70 10.86 -10.26
C ARG A 180 -12.78 12.27 -9.66
N ILE A 181 -11.64 12.90 -9.46
CA ILE A 181 -11.60 14.28 -8.94
C ILE A 181 -12.09 15.30 -10.00
N ASN A 182 -11.80 15.07 -11.28
CA ASN A 182 -12.25 15.90 -12.42
C ASN A 182 -13.43 15.30 -13.15
#